data_4e4c30a776f65ce373eeaede520d45e7
#
_entry.id   4e4c30a776f65ce373eeaede520d45e7
#
_cell.length_a   1.000
_cell.length_b   1.000
_cell.length_c   1.000
_cell.angle_alpha   90.00
_cell.angle_beta   90.00
_cell.angle_gamma   90.00
#
_symmetry.space_group_name_H-M   'P 1'
#
loop_
_entity.id
_entity.type
_entity.pdbx_description
1 polymer ?
#
loop_
_entity_poly.entity_id
_entity_poly.type
_entity_poly.pdbx_seq_one_letter_code
_entity_poly.pdbx_strand_id
1 'polypeptide(L)'
;MRNEPCGRDIVIPYILYFILNFRMKRFRFCLVAGMLLFISVSTVAKGVPTSIQAAFEKMYPYVANAQWEQMAGCYVAEFVIDGRETDVWFDENAQWVMMENDVESLEKVPSPVAKAFMESIMASMRLRDVRIVTFPKRPAVIIIEVEGYNSGEEFQLFYAPDGKLQRQLNVSELGGEIYPGLFN
;
A
#
# COMPACT_ATOMS: atom_id res chain seq x y z
N MET A 1 -19.72 19.30 -6.07
CA MET A 1 -18.50 18.50 -5.85
C MET A 1 -18.64 17.28 -6.74
N ARG A 2 -17.78 17.07 -7.72
CA ARG A 2 -17.83 15.85 -8.53
C ARG A 2 -17.12 14.77 -7.73
N ASN A 3 -17.82 13.70 -7.42
CA ASN A 3 -17.24 12.50 -6.86
C ASN A 3 -16.45 11.81 -7.98
N GLU A 4 -15.14 11.76 -7.84
CA GLU A 4 -14.31 11.00 -8.77
C GLU A 4 -14.34 9.53 -8.35
N PRO A 5 -14.54 8.59 -9.29
CA PRO A 5 -14.56 7.18 -8.96
C PRO A 5 -13.16 6.69 -8.54
N CYS A 6 -13.14 5.79 -7.58
CA CYS A 6 -11.95 5.10 -7.08
C CYS A 6 -11.11 4.50 -8.22
N GLY A 7 -9.83 4.81 -8.26
CA GLY A 7 -8.89 4.24 -9.23
C GLY A 7 -8.70 5.01 -10.53
N ARG A 8 -9.21 6.25 -10.67
CA ARG A 8 -8.80 7.12 -11.79
C ARG A 8 -7.48 7.81 -11.47
N ASP A 9 -6.65 7.96 -12.50
CA ASP A 9 -5.39 8.69 -12.43
C ASP A 9 -5.65 10.16 -12.10
N ILE A 10 -5.46 10.51 -10.83
CA ILE A 10 -5.45 11.89 -10.39
C ILE A 10 -4.03 12.39 -10.64
N VAL A 11 -3.85 13.20 -11.67
CA VAL A 11 -2.64 14.02 -11.83
C VAL A 11 -2.69 15.11 -10.76
N ILE A 12 -2.30 14.75 -9.53
CA ILE A 12 -2.11 15.71 -8.45
C ILE A 12 -0.80 16.44 -8.74
N PRO A 13 -0.74 17.79 -8.64
CA PRO A 13 0.54 18.48 -8.74
C PRO A 13 1.43 18.02 -7.58
N TYR A 14 2.42 17.22 -7.91
CA TYR A 14 3.34 16.45 -7.04
C TYR A 14 4.06 17.25 -5.96
N ILE A 15 4.05 18.57 -6.03
CA ILE A 15 4.84 19.43 -5.13
C ILE A 15 4.25 19.53 -3.72
N LEU A 16 2.95 19.37 -3.54
CA LEU A 16 2.31 19.52 -2.22
C LEU A 16 2.24 18.19 -1.45
N TYR A 17 2.32 17.05 -2.15
CA TYR A 17 2.24 15.70 -1.56
C TYR A 17 3.56 15.27 -0.91
N PHE A 18 4.68 15.80 -1.40
CA PHE A 18 6.02 15.44 -0.92
C PHE A 18 6.34 15.93 0.50
N ILE A 19 5.58 16.89 1.02
CA ILE A 19 5.86 17.49 2.34
C ILE A 19 5.09 16.79 3.48
N LEU A 20 4.04 16.02 3.18
CA LEU A 20 3.12 15.46 4.19
C LEU A 20 3.22 13.95 4.43
N ASN A 21 3.88 13.19 3.54
CA ASN A 21 3.96 11.73 3.66
C ASN A 21 5.39 11.20 3.79
N PHE A 22 6.11 11.67 4.81
CA PHE A 22 7.29 10.95 5.27
C PHE A 22 6.81 9.77 6.12
N ARG A 23 6.50 8.64 5.47
CA ARG A 23 6.19 7.36 6.14
C ARG A 23 7.45 6.94 6.91
N MET A 24 7.48 7.25 8.20
CA MET A 24 8.55 6.82 9.10
C MET A 24 8.49 5.31 9.28
N LYS A 25 9.08 4.56 8.35
CA LYS A 25 9.44 3.17 8.60
C LYS A 25 10.58 3.17 9.64
N ARG A 26 10.25 2.76 10.86
CA ARG A 26 11.15 2.33 11.93
C ARG A 26 12.14 3.38 12.47
N PHE A 27 11.72 4.20 13.43
CA PHE A 27 12.65 4.80 14.39
C PHE A 27 12.32 4.37 15.81
N ARG A 28 13.27 3.59 16.37
CA ARG A 28 13.32 3.31 17.80
C ARG A 28 13.75 4.58 18.54
N PHE A 29 12.94 4.94 19.52
CA PHE A 29 13.22 5.73 20.72
C PHE A 29 14.45 6.66 20.74
N CYS A 30 14.19 7.96 20.82
CA CYS A 30 14.92 8.89 21.68
C CYS A 30 13.95 9.93 22.24
N LEU A 31 13.77 9.88 23.54
CA LEU A 31 13.10 10.89 24.38
C LEU A 31 13.92 12.18 24.36
N VAL A 32 13.36 13.26 23.82
CA VAL A 32 13.76 14.62 24.21
C VAL A 32 12.51 15.44 24.41
N ALA A 33 12.32 15.87 25.66
CA ALA A 33 11.28 16.79 26.09
C ALA A 33 11.49 18.17 25.45
N GLY A 34 10.53 18.60 24.66
CA GLY A 34 10.43 19.96 24.15
C GLY A 34 8.96 20.34 24.06
N MET A 35 8.51 21.15 25.01
CA MET A 35 7.16 21.70 25.11
C MET A 35 6.96 22.67 23.94
N LEU A 36 6.32 22.23 22.89
CA LEU A 36 5.83 23.08 21.81
C LEU A 36 4.30 23.04 21.80
N LEU A 37 3.72 24.22 21.95
CA LEU A 37 2.29 24.49 21.77
C LEU A 37 1.79 23.92 20.44
N PHE A 38 1.17 22.74 20.50
CA PHE A 38 0.42 22.21 19.37
C PHE A 38 -0.88 23.02 19.24
N ILE A 39 -0.89 23.94 18.27
CA ILE A 39 -2.15 24.40 17.71
C ILE A 39 -2.68 23.19 16.95
N SER A 40 -3.56 22.43 17.58
CA SER A 40 -4.33 21.37 16.93
C SER A 40 -5.24 22.02 15.91
N VAL A 41 -4.77 22.15 14.68
CA VAL A 41 -5.67 22.31 13.55
C VAL A 41 -6.39 20.98 13.42
N SER A 42 -7.55 20.88 14.07
CA SER A 42 -8.49 19.80 13.83
C SER A 42 -8.92 19.90 12.38
N THR A 43 -8.18 19.28 11.46
CA THR A 43 -8.75 18.86 10.19
C THR A 43 -9.85 17.89 10.59
N VAL A 44 -11.10 18.33 10.45
CA VAL A 44 -12.26 17.44 10.56
C VAL A 44 -12.04 16.40 9.46
N ALA A 45 -11.44 15.27 9.83
CA ALA A 45 -11.41 14.09 9.01
C ALA A 45 -12.89 13.82 8.69
N LYS A 46 -13.27 13.94 7.43
CA LYS A 46 -14.60 13.55 6.96
C LYS A 46 -14.71 12.09 7.36
N GLY A 47 -15.54 11.81 8.38
CA GLY A 47 -15.61 10.45 8.95
C GLY A 47 -15.91 9.44 7.86
N VAL A 48 -15.35 8.25 7.99
CA VAL A 48 -15.63 7.13 7.07
C VAL A 48 -17.14 6.89 7.05
N PRO A 49 -17.79 6.80 5.87
CA PRO A 49 -19.21 6.49 5.77
C PRO A 49 -19.58 5.21 6.51
N THR A 50 -20.70 5.20 7.21
CA THR A 50 -21.17 4.04 7.99
C THR A 50 -21.37 2.79 7.15
N SER A 51 -21.73 2.95 5.86
CA SER A 51 -21.83 1.85 4.90
C SER A 51 -20.50 1.16 4.66
N ILE A 52 -19.40 1.92 4.59
CA ILE A 52 -18.04 1.40 4.40
C ILE A 52 -17.55 0.72 5.67
N GLN A 53 -17.79 1.33 6.84
CA GLN A 53 -17.48 0.70 8.13
C GLN A 53 -18.21 -0.64 8.28
N ALA A 54 -19.52 -0.69 7.97
CA ALA A 54 -20.29 -1.93 8.01
C ALA A 54 -19.80 -2.99 7.02
N ALA A 55 -19.34 -2.59 5.82
CA ALA A 55 -18.74 -3.52 4.86
C ALA A 55 -17.42 -4.10 5.40
N PHE A 56 -16.59 -3.26 6.00
CA PHE A 56 -15.34 -3.68 6.64
C PHE A 56 -15.60 -4.63 7.83
N GLU A 57 -16.47 -4.27 8.75
CA GLU A 57 -16.83 -5.10 9.92
C GLU A 57 -17.39 -6.48 9.51
N LYS A 58 -18.13 -6.53 8.41
CA LYS A 58 -18.60 -7.81 7.85
C LYS A 58 -17.46 -8.69 7.35
N MET A 59 -16.41 -8.11 6.77
CA MET A 59 -15.23 -8.84 6.28
C MET A 59 -14.30 -9.24 7.43
N TYR A 60 -14.16 -8.36 8.42
CA TYR A 60 -13.19 -8.48 9.52
C TYR A 60 -13.86 -8.26 10.89
N PRO A 61 -14.77 -9.12 11.32
CA PRO A 61 -15.56 -8.91 12.54
C PRO A 61 -14.76 -8.89 13.84
N TYR A 62 -13.50 -9.33 13.80
CA TYR A 62 -12.60 -9.38 14.96
C TYR A 62 -11.56 -8.27 14.97
N VAL A 63 -11.54 -7.40 13.97
CA VAL A 63 -10.62 -6.27 13.90
C VAL A 63 -11.29 -5.04 14.52
N ALA A 64 -10.85 -4.69 15.73
CA ALA A 64 -11.42 -3.56 16.47
C ALA A 64 -10.74 -2.21 16.17
N ASN A 65 -9.50 -2.21 15.72
CA ASN A 65 -8.64 -1.03 15.63
C ASN A 65 -8.04 -0.87 14.23
N ALA A 66 -8.90 -0.69 13.21
CA ALA A 66 -8.44 -0.26 11.90
C ALA A 66 -8.21 1.26 11.90
N GLN A 67 -7.08 1.69 11.34
CA GLN A 67 -6.86 3.08 11.00
C GLN A 67 -7.47 3.34 9.63
N TRP A 68 -8.01 4.54 9.44
CA TRP A 68 -8.70 4.87 8.21
C TRP A 68 -8.08 6.08 7.56
N GLU A 69 -7.84 5.97 6.27
CA GLU A 69 -7.46 7.11 5.45
C GLU A 69 -8.29 7.20 4.17
N GLN A 70 -8.15 8.29 3.45
CA GLN A 70 -8.78 8.50 2.15
C GLN A 70 -7.68 8.78 1.14
N MET A 71 -7.51 7.88 0.16
CA MET A 71 -6.46 7.96 -0.85
C MET A 71 -7.00 7.55 -2.23
N ALA A 72 -6.59 8.26 -3.28
CA ALA A 72 -6.98 7.98 -4.67
C ALA A 72 -8.50 7.80 -4.88
N GLY A 73 -9.32 8.55 -4.14
CA GLY A 73 -10.78 8.49 -4.20
C GLY A 73 -11.40 7.29 -3.49
N CYS A 74 -10.60 6.47 -2.80
CA CYS A 74 -11.04 5.32 -2.02
C CYS A 74 -10.91 5.58 -0.52
N TYR A 75 -11.56 4.74 0.28
CA TYR A 75 -11.33 4.63 1.72
C TYR A 75 -10.48 3.41 1.99
N VAL A 76 -9.42 3.58 2.77
CA VAL A 76 -8.46 2.52 3.11
C VAL A 76 -8.56 2.23 4.59
N ALA A 77 -8.75 0.95 4.93
CA ALA A 77 -8.65 0.46 6.28
C ALA A 77 -7.30 -0.22 6.46
N GLU A 78 -6.45 0.33 7.34
CA GLU A 78 -5.14 -0.21 7.68
C GLU A 78 -5.22 -0.91 9.04
N PHE A 79 -4.77 -2.14 9.11
CA PHE A 79 -4.76 -2.93 10.34
C PHE A 79 -3.73 -4.07 10.27
N VAL A 80 -3.52 -4.73 11.40
CA VAL A 80 -2.66 -5.91 11.48
C VAL A 80 -3.54 -7.13 11.75
N ILE A 81 -3.41 -8.16 10.91
CA ILE A 81 -4.04 -9.46 11.12
C ILE A 81 -3.02 -10.58 10.90
N ASP A 82 -2.98 -11.56 11.81
CA ASP A 82 -2.00 -12.65 11.81
C ASP A 82 -0.54 -12.17 11.73
N GLY A 83 -0.26 -11.02 12.35
CA GLY A 83 1.05 -10.39 12.37
C GLY A 83 1.47 -9.72 11.06
N ARG A 84 0.55 -9.52 10.11
CA ARG A 84 0.79 -8.86 8.82
C ARG A 84 0.05 -7.56 8.73
N GLU A 85 0.72 -6.53 8.25
CA GLU A 85 0.09 -5.28 7.84
C GLU A 85 -0.81 -5.56 6.64
N THR A 86 -2.04 -5.07 6.73
CA THR A 86 -3.09 -5.32 5.74
C THR A 86 -3.87 -4.05 5.48
N ASP A 87 -3.97 -3.66 4.22
CA ASP A 87 -4.73 -2.51 3.75
C ASP A 87 -5.89 -3.00 2.87
N VAL A 88 -7.11 -2.60 3.23
CA VAL A 88 -8.30 -2.94 2.45
C VAL A 88 -8.93 -1.66 1.91
N TRP A 89 -9.09 -1.62 0.61
CA TRP A 89 -9.55 -0.48 -0.16
C TRP A 89 -11.02 -0.62 -0.53
N PHE A 90 -11.82 0.39 -0.23
CA PHE A 90 -13.25 0.45 -0.56
C PHE A 90 -13.53 1.65 -1.46
N ASP A 91 -14.39 1.45 -2.45
CA ASP A 91 -14.95 2.55 -3.21
C ASP A 91 -16.05 3.31 -2.44
N GLU A 92 -16.57 4.38 -3.02
CA GLU A 92 -17.65 5.19 -2.45
C GLU A 92 -18.98 4.41 -2.24
N ASN A 93 -19.15 3.28 -2.93
CA ASN A 93 -20.32 2.40 -2.85
C ASN A 93 -20.13 1.26 -1.83
N ALA A 94 -19.10 1.35 -0.98
CA ALA A 94 -18.74 0.34 0.00
C ALA A 94 -18.38 -1.04 -0.62
N GLN A 95 -17.95 -1.07 -1.91
CA GLN A 95 -17.41 -2.27 -2.53
C GLN A 95 -15.90 -2.32 -2.26
N TRP A 96 -15.40 -3.44 -1.74
CA TRP A 96 -13.95 -3.61 -1.66
C TRP A 96 -13.38 -3.80 -3.07
N VAL A 97 -12.31 -3.11 -3.36
CA VAL A 97 -11.71 -3.06 -4.71
C VAL A 97 -10.32 -3.67 -4.75
N MET A 98 -9.62 -3.64 -3.63
CA MET A 98 -8.26 -4.14 -3.51
C MET A 98 -7.95 -4.45 -2.04
N MET A 99 -7.10 -5.45 -1.81
CA MET A 99 -6.52 -5.75 -0.52
C MET A 99 -5.02 -5.98 -0.72
N GLU A 100 -4.22 -5.33 0.08
CA GLU A 100 -2.76 -5.46 0.11
C GLU A 100 -2.35 -6.12 1.41
N ASN A 101 -1.48 -7.13 1.34
CA ASN A 101 -0.89 -7.78 2.49
C ASN A 101 0.63 -7.72 2.38
N ASP A 102 1.28 -7.16 3.39
CA ASP A 102 2.72 -7.28 3.55
C ASP A 102 3.06 -8.71 4.01
N VAL A 103 3.88 -9.39 3.23
CA VAL A 103 4.31 -10.76 3.55
C VAL A 103 5.79 -10.87 3.91
N GLU A 104 6.53 -9.76 3.81
CA GLU A 104 7.92 -9.58 4.28
C GLU A 104 8.96 -10.56 3.71
N SER A 105 8.56 -11.63 3.03
CA SER A 105 9.47 -12.72 2.63
C SER A 105 9.02 -13.39 1.34
N LEU A 106 10.01 -13.74 0.50
CA LEU A 106 9.81 -14.55 -0.71
C LEU A 106 9.31 -15.98 -0.41
N GLU A 107 9.50 -16.47 0.80
CA GLU A 107 9.01 -17.80 1.21
C GLU A 107 7.48 -17.86 1.33
N LYS A 108 6.85 -16.69 1.48
CA LYS A 108 5.39 -16.56 1.65
C LYS A 108 4.64 -16.31 0.34
N VAL A 109 5.35 -16.17 -0.79
CA VAL A 109 4.73 -16.00 -2.11
C VAL A 109 4.66 -17.34 -2.87
N PRO A 110 3.85 -17.43 -3.95
CA PRO A 110 3.81 -18.63 -4.79
C PRO A 110 5.22 -19.01 -5.29
N SER A 111 5.56 -20.29 -5.24
CA SER A 111 6.88 -20.80 -5.64
C SER A 111 7.31 -20.38 -7.06
N PRO A 112 6.42 -20.31 -8.07
CA PRO A 112 6.80 -19.80 -9.40
C PRO A 112 7.31 -18.36 -9.38
N VAL A 113 6.72 -17.51 -8.52
CA VAL A 113 7.13 -16.10 -8.37
C VAL A 113 8.50 -16.01 -7.72
N ALA A 114 8.69 -16.70 -6.59
CA ALA A 114 9.98 -16.72 -5.90
C ALA A 114 11.10 -17.22 -6.84
N LYS A 115 10.83 -18.29 -7.61
CA LYS A 115 11.76 -18.82 -8.59
C LYS A 115 12.09 -17.80 -9.68
N ALA A 116 11.07 -17.20 -10.31
CA ALA A 116 11.25 -16.23 -11.39
C ALA A 116 12.02 -15.00 -10.91
N PHE A 117 11.75 -14.51 -9.68
CA PHE A 117 12.52 -13.43 -9.10
C PHE A 117 13.98 -13.81 -8.89
N MET A 118 14.25 -14.96 -8.26
CA MET A 118 15.62 -15.43 -7.97
C MET A 118 16.46 -15.70 -9.22
N GLU A 119 15.82 -16.02 -10.35
CA GLU A 119 16.47 -16.18 -11.65
C GLU A 119 16.66 -14.84 -12.42
N SER A 120 16.09 -13.75 -11.92
CA SER A 120 16.18 -12.43 -12.52
C SER A 120 17.47 -11.68 -12.11
N ILE A 121 17.87 -10.70 -12.92
CA ILE A 121 18.98 -9.79 -12.56
C ILE A 121 18.68 -8.97 -11.31
N MET A 122 17.39 -8.76 -11.01
CA MET A 122 16.94 -7.98 -9.85
C MET A 122 17.17 -8.70 -8.52
N ALA A 123 17.41 -10.02 -8.53
CA ALA A 123 17.78 -10.78 -7.34
C ALA A 123 19.12 -10.37 -6.72
N SER A 124 19.99 -9.67 -7.51
CA SER A 124 21.23 -9.09 -7.01
C SER A 124 21.04 -7.76 -6.25
N MET A 125 19.84 -7.20 -6.26
CA MET A 125 19.50 -5.98 -5.52
C MET A 125 19.04 -6.34 -4.10
N ARG A 126 18.95 -5.32 -3.23
CA ARG A 126 18.43 -5.48 -1.88
C ARG A 126 16.91 -5.66 -1.93
N LEU A 127 16.41 -6.75 -1.41
CA LEU A 127 14.98 -6.94 -1.19
C LEU A 127 14.51 -5.94 -0.12
N ARG A 128 13.52 -5.12 -0.44
CA ARG A 128 12.94 -4.10 0.44
C ARG A 128 11.61 -4.54 1.01
N ASP A 129 10.74 -5.06 0.16
CA ASP A 129 9.39 -5.38 0.53
C ASP A 129 8.81 -6.46 -0.38
N VAL A 130 7.85 -7.23 0.12
CA VAL A 130 7.10 -8.22 -0.65
C VAL A 130 5.63 -8.14 -0.25
N ARG A 131 4.78 -7.88 -1.23
CA ARG A 131 3.34 -7.70 -1.01
C ARG A 131 2.52 -8.59 -1.93
N ILE A 132 1.39 -9.04 -1.42
CA ILE A 132 0.37 -9.73 -2.20
C ILE A 132 -0.85 -8.83 -2.30
N VAL A 133 -1.19 -8.44 -3.53
CA VAL A 133 -2.36 -7.62 -3.82
C VAL A 133 -3.46 -8.50 -4.38
N THR A 134 -4.60 -8.51 -3.71
CA THR A 134 -5.77 -9.34 -4.05
C THR A 134 -6.92 -8.46 -4.50
N PHE A 135 -7.73 -8.98 -5.42
CA PHE A 135 -8.86 -8.27 -6.04
C PHE A 135 -10.11 -9.16 -6.05
N PRO A 136 -11.33 -8.57 -6.06
CA PRO A 136 -12.56 -9.36 -6.02
C PRO A 136 -12.82 -10.20 -7.28
N LYS A 137 -12.29 -9.80 -8.44
CA LYS A 137 -12.68 -10.40 -9.75
C LYS A 137 -11.53 -10.69 -10.70
N ARG A 138 -10.29 -10.60 -10.25
CA ARG A 138 -9.10 -10.90 -11.06
C ARG A 138 -8.05 -11.61 -10.23
N PRO A 139 -7.07 -12.29 -10.85
CA PRO A 139 -5.96 -12.91 -10.14
C PRO A 139 -5.21 -11.91 -9.26
N ALA A 140 -4.63 -12.39 -8.18
CA ALA A 140 -3.74 -11.62 -7.34
C ALA A 140 -2.48 -11.18 -8.12
N VAL A 141 -1.84 -10.13 -7.64
CA VAL A 141 -0.54 -9.67 -8.13
C VAL A 141 0.44 -9.69 -6.97
N ILE A 142 1.60 -10.22 -7.19
CA ILE A 142 2.70 -10.22 -6.23
C ILE A 142 3.65 -9.09 -6.61
N ILE A 143 3.91 -8.19 -5.66
CA ILE A 143 4.82 -7.06 -5.86
C ILE A 143 6.06 -7.31 -5.01
N ILE A 144 7.22 -7.27 -5.68
CA ILE A 144 8.53 -7.37 -5.04
C ILE A 144 9.23 -6.04 -5.24
N GLU A 145 9.57 -5.37 -4.14
CA GLU A 145 10.30 -4.12 -4.14
C GLU A 145 11.77 -4.36 -3.83
N VAL A 146 12.63 -3.79 -4.67
CA VAL A 146 14.08 -3.94 -4.56
C VAL A 146 14.78 -2.60 -4.67
N GLU A 147 15.97 -2.48 -4.04
CA GLU A 147 16.81 -1.29 -4.05
C GLU A 147 18.24 -1.66 -4.47
N GLY A 148 18.82 -0.88 -5.37
CA GLY A 148 20.21 -1.00 -5.78
C GLY A 148 21.17 -0.63 -4.66
N TYR A 149 22.12 -1.52 -4.34
CA TYR A 149 23.07 -1.31 -3.24
C TYR A 149 23.91 -0.02 -3.33
N ASN A 150 24.24 0.40 -4.54
CA ASN A 150 25.13 1.54 -4.78
C ASN A 150 24.42 2.71 -5.46
N SER A 151 23.36 2.47 -6.20
CA SER A 151 22.64 3.51 -6.94
C SER A 151 21.52 4.14 -6.11
N GLY A 152 20.96 3.41 -5.14
CA GLY A 152 19.75 3.81 -4.43
C GLY A 152 18.49 3.79 -5.31
N GLU A 153 18.59 3.25 -6.53
CA GLU A 153 17.43 3.10 -7.41
C GLU A 153 16.47 2.05 -6.83
N GLU A 154 15.20 2.39 -6.81
CA GLU A 154 14.13 1.53 -6.30
C GLU A 154 13.22 1.06 -7.44
N PHE A 155 12.93 -0.24 -7.44
CA PHE A 155 12.06 -0.86 -8.45
C PHE A 155 10.97 -1.69 -7.79
N GLN A 156 9.77 -1.61 -8.35
CA GLN A 156 8.67 -2.52 -8.08
C GLN A 156 8.48 -3.48 -9.25
N LEU A 157 8.47 -4.77 -8.94
CA LEU A 157 8.31 -5.88 -9.89
C LEU A 157 6.95 -6.53 -9.66
N PHE A 158 6.08 -6.48 -10.65
CA PHE A 158 4.71 -6.99 -10.59
C PHE A 158 4.64 -8.35 -11.26
N TYR A 159 4.38 -9.40 -10.48
CA TYR A 159 4.28 -10.77 -10.95
C TYR A 159 2.85 -11.29 -10.90
N ALA A 160 2.45 -12.06 -11.92
CA ALA A 160 1.31 -12.95 -11.81
C ALA A 160 1.65 -14.15 -10.91
N PRO A 161 0.65 -14.84 -10.31
CA PRO A 161 0.90 -15.98 -9.43
C PRO A 161 1.65 -17.15 -10.08
N ASP A 162 1.64 -17.23 -11.41
CA ASP A 162 2.37 -18.23 -12.21
C ASP A 162 3.86 -17.89 -12.39
N GLY A 163 4.33 -16.76 -11.85
CA GLY A 163 5.71 -16.29 -11.94
C GLY A 163 6.00 -15.41 -13.14
N LYS A 164 5.01 -15.12 -14.00
CA LYS A 164 5.21 -14.22 -15.13
C LYS A 164 5.35 -12.77 -14.65
N LEU A 165 6.48 -12.13 -14.95
CA LEU A 165 6.65 -10.70 -14.75
C LEU A 165 5.71 -9.94 -15.70
N GLN A 166 4.81 -9.16 -15.14
CA GLN A 166 3.81 -8.37 -15.87
C GLN A 166 4.31 -6.95 -16.12
N ARG A 167 4.98 -6.36 -15.11
CA ARG A 167 5.46 -4.98 -15.17
C ARG A 167 6.63 -4.77 -14.21
N GLN A 168 7.49 -3.83 -14.57
CA GLN A 168 8.53 -3.27 -13.71
C GLN A 168 8.41 -1.75 -13.72
N LEU A 169 8.46 -1.13 -12.56
CA LEU A 169 8.45 0.33 -12.39
C LEU A 169 9.71 0.75 -11.64
N ASN A 170 10.34 1.83 -12.10
CA ASN A 170 11.31 2.57 -11.29
C ASN A 170 10.50 3.54 -10.41
N VAL A 171 10.61 3.41 -9.11
CA VAL A 171 9.86 4.20 -8.12
C VAL A 171 10.75 5.10 -7.27
N SER A 172 12.01 5.28 -7.67
CA SER A 172 13.02 6.05 -6.94
C SER A 172 12.59 7.49 -6.62
N GLU A 173 11.81 8.12 -7.52
CA GLU A 173 11.36 9.51 -7.37
C GLU A 173 9.88 9.62 -6.98
N LEU A 174 9.10 8.56 -7.17
CA LEU A 174 7.63 8.60 -7.05
C LEU A 174 7.11 8.07 -5.72
N GLY A 175 7.98 7.44 -4.93
CA GLY A 175 7.53 6.61 -3.81
C GLY A 175 6.84 5.32 -4.29
N GLY A 176 6.91 4.27 -3.48
CA GLY A 176 6.37 2.95 -3.83
C GLY A 176 4.88 2.76 -3.50
N GLU A 177 4.07 3.83 -3.50
CA GLU A 177 2.66 3.75 -3.13
C GLU A 177 1.87 2.85 -4.08
N ILE A 178 1.11 1.93 -3.49
CA ILE A 178 0.24 1.01 -4.23
C ILE A 178 -1.21 1.48 -4.07
N TYR A 179 -1.90 1.63 -5.19
CA TYR A 179 -3.30 2.06 -5.23
C TYR A 179 -4.03 1.41 -6.41
N PRO A 180 -5.38 1.32 -6.39
CA PRO A 180 -6.13 0.58 -7.42
C PRO A 180 -5.85 1.01 -8.86
N GLY A 181 -5.56 2.29 -9.11
CA GLY A 181 -5.24 2.82 -10.44
C GLY A 181 -3.99 2.21 -11.09
N LEU A 182 -3.05 1.71 -10.30
CA LEU A 182 -1.86 1.01 -10.82
C LEU A 182 -2.18 -0.25 -11.61
N PHE A 183 -3.37 -0.78 -11.48
CA PHE A 183 -3.76 -2.09 -12.03
C PHE A 183 -4.83 -1.99 -13.14
N ASN A 184 -5.12 -0.81 -13.63
CA ASN A 184 -6.10 -0.58 -14.70
C ASN A 184 -5.45 -0.63 -16.09
#